data_925e198c014be934f7bb4bc6c6a7bac9
#
_entry.id   925e198c014be934f7bb4bc6c6a7bac9
#
_cell.length_a   1.000
_cell.length_b   1.000
_cell.length_c   1.000
_cell.angle_alpha   90.00
_cell.angle_beta   90.00
_cell.angle_gamma   90.00
#
_symmetry.space_group_name_H-M   'P 1'
#
loop_
_entity.id
_entity.type
_entity.pdbx_description
1 polymer ?
#
loop_
_entity_poly.entity_id
_entity_poly.type
_entity_poly.pdbx_seq_one_letter_code
_entity_poly.pdbx_strand_id
1 'polypeptide(L)'
;ESYWAVKSTQESKKFASEAINLILVALKDAVEGDKRARELMSKAAHLAGKAINITTTTAPHAISYPITTFFGLQHGHAVALTLGSFFEINYYFQDKNVIDPRGVNYLKKTMEELFVLFGVSTATECKLRWQSLMKMIKMNYEIKSIGIVTENDVAKIVDNVNKERLRNNPVYVSKRMIGAIFD
;
A
#
# COMPACT_ATOMS: atom_id res chain seq x y z
N GLU A 1 -0.94 4.43 1.77
CA GLU A 1 -1.02 4.02 3.17
C GLU A 1 -1.37 5.20 4.10
N SER A 2 -0.68 6.34 3.97
CA SER A 2 -0.95 7.51 4.79
C SER A 2 -2.40 8.01 4.69
N TYR A 3 -3.09 7.69 3.60
CA TYR A 3 -4.48 8.11 3.39
C TYR A 3 -5.46 7.35 4.29
N TRP A 4 -5.28 6.04 4.42
CA TRP A 4 -6.16 5.19 5.23
C TRP A 4 -5.66 4.92 6.66
N ALA A 5 -4.44 5.33 7.01
CA ALA A 5 -3.86 5.06 8.32
C ALA A 5 -4.77 5.52 9.47
N VAL A 6 -4.79 4.77 10.58
CA VAL A 6 -5.52 5.17 11.80
C VAL A 6 -5.11 6.58 12.25
N LYS A 7 -3.83 6.93 12.11
CA LYS A 7 -3.30 8.25 12.45
C LYS A 7 -3.51 9.30 11.34
N SER A 8 -4.25 9.01 10.26
CA SER A 8 -4.46 9.99 9.20
C SER A 8 -5.24 11.21 9.68
N THR A 9 -4.86 12.37 9.19
CA THR A 9 -5.49 13.67 9.41
C THR A 9 -5.94 14.26 8.07
N GLN A 10 -6.72 15.33 8.09
CA GLN A 10 -7.06 16.04 6.86
C GLN A 10 -5.82 16.59 6.14
N GLU A 11 -4.82 17.04 6.91
CA GLU A 11 -3.56 17.51 6.36
C GLU A 11 -2.77 16.38 5.68
N SER A 12 -2.61 15.24 6.33
CA SER A 12 -1.90 14.09 5.73
C SER A 12 -2.63 13.57 4.49
N LYS A 13 -3.96 13.52 4.51
CA LYS A 13 -4.77 13.15 3.33
C LYS A 13 -4.57 14.12 2.17
N LYS A 14 -4.46 15.43 2.43
CA LYS A 14 -4.16 16.43 1.39
C LYS A 14 -2.81 16.18 0.74
N PHE A 15 -1.75 15.98 1.54
CA PHE A 15 -0.43 15.65 1.02
C PHE A 15 -0.43 14.32 0.23
N ALA A 16 -1.09 13.29 0.76
CA ALA A 16 -1.18 11.99 0.11
C ALA A 16 -1.95 12.06 -1.23
N SER A 17 -3.07 12.80 -1.28
CA SER A 17 -3.84 13.00 -2.53
C SER A 17 -3.01 13.69 -3.60
N GLU A 18 -2.31 14.76 -3.25
CA GLU A 18 -1.47 15.48 -4.21
C GLU A 18 -0.33 14.57 -4.70
N ALA A 19 0.30 13.80 -3.80
CA ALA A 19 1.32 12.82 -4.18
C ALA A 19 0.77 11.74 -5.13
N ILE A 20 -0.39 11.15 -4.83
CA ILE A 20 -1.04 10.13 -5.67
C ILE A 20 -1.29 10.70 -7.07
N ASN A 21 -1.89 11.88 -7.18
CA ASN A 21 -2.19 12.51 -8.47
C ASN A 21 -0.93 12.74 -9.31
N LEU A 22 0.15 13.23 -8.69
CA LEU A 22 1.43 13.43 -9.38
C LEU A 22 2.04 12.12 -9.85
N ILE A 23 1.99 11.07 -9.02
CA ILE A 23 2.51 9.74 -9.37
C ILE A 23 1.72 9.15 -10.54
N LEU A 24 0.39 9.19 -10.50
CA LEU A 24 -0.45 8.63 -11.56
C LEU A 24 -0.20 9.27 -12.92
N VAL A 25 0.16 10.56 -12.94
CA VAL A 25 0.45 11.31 -14.17
C VAL A 25 1.90 11.10 -14.65
N ALA A 26 2.87 11.08 -13.73
CA ALA A 26 4.29 11.21 -14.11
C ALA A 26 5.09 9.91 -14.04
N LEU A 27 4.60 8.85 -13.37
CA LEU A 27 5.41 7.67 -13.05
C LEU A 27 6.00 7.00 -14.30
N LYS A 28 5.21 6.81 -15.35
CA LYS A 28 5.66 6.15 -16.57
C LYS A 28 6.81 6.92 -17.23
N ASP A 29 6.55 8.19 -17.53
CA ASP A 29 7.49 9.04 -18.25
C ASP A 29 8.78 9.28 -17.44
N ALA A 30 8.65 9.34 -16.10
CA ALA A 30 9.80 9.44 -15.20
C ALA A 30 10.71 8.20 -15.27
N VAL A 31 10.13 7.00 -15.35
CA VAL A 31 10.88 5.73 -15.50
C VAL A 31 11.51 5.67 -16.89
N GLU A 32 10.85 6.17 -17.92
CA GLU A 32 11.38 6.27 -19.29
C GLU A 32 12.44 7.38 -19.45
N GLY A 33 12.68 8.19 -18.41
CA GLY A 33 13.81 9.13 -18.37
C GLY A 33 13.44 10.58 -18.58
N ASP A 34 12.16 10.94 -18.74
CA ASP A 34 11.73 12.31 -18.88
C ASP A 34 12.09 13.15 -17.65
N LYS A 35 12.78 14.26 -17.87
CA LYS A 35 13.29 15.13 -16.80
C LYS A 35 12.16 15.82 -16.02
N ARG A 36 11.15 16.33 -16.74
CA ARG A 36 10.02 17.03 -16.12
C ARG A 36 9.17 16.07 -15.29
N ALA A 37 8.95 14.86 -15.79
CA ALA A 37 8.28 13.82 -15.04
C ALA A 37 9.06 13.42 -13.76
N ARG A 38 10.39 13.36 -13.81
CA ARG A 38 11.23 13.11 -12.63
C ARG A 38 11.14 14.24 -11.60
N GLU A 39 11.02 15.50 -12.02
CA GLU A 39 10.77 16.62 -11.10
C GLU A 39 9.42 16.48 -10.40
N LEU A 40 8.36 16.10 -11.14
CA LEU A 40 7.05 15.80 -10.56
C LEU A 40 7.11 14.63 -9.57
N MET A 41 7.86 13.57 -9.89
CA MET A 41 8.08 12.45 -8.97
C MET A 41 8.85 12.86 -7.71
N SER A 42 9.84 13.75 -7.81
CA SER A 42 10.54 14.30 -6.64
C SER A 42 9.58 15.09 -5.75
N LYS A 43 8.71 15.92 -6.34
CA LYS A 43 7.65 16.61 -5.59
C LYS A 43 6.69 15.62 -4.93
N ALA A 44 6.26 14.60 -5.66
CA ALA A 44 5.38 13.55 -5.13
C ALA A 44 6.01 12.81 -3.93
N ALA A 45 7.28 12.44 -4.04
CA ALA A 45 8.02 11.78 -2.97
C ALA A 45 8.12 12.68 -1.71
N HIS A 46 8.38 13.98 -1.89
CA HIS A 46 8.39 14.94 -0.79
C HIS A 46 7.04 15.04 -0.09
N LEU A 47 5.94 15.14 -0.85
CA LEU A 47 4.58 15.18 -0.31
C LEU A 47 4.20 13.88 0.41
N ALA A 48 4.54 12.72 -0.17
CA ALA A 48 4.35 11.43 0.48
C ALA A 48 5.14 11.34 1.79
N GLY A 49 6.38 11.85 1.82
CA GLY A 49 7.18 11.95 3.03
C GLY A 49 6.53 12.81 4.11
N LYS A 50 5.94 13.96 3.75
CA LYS A 50 5.16 14.81 4.69
C LYS A 50 3.96 14.07 5.25
N ALA A 51 3.22 13.35 4.40
CA ALA A 51 2.08 12.55 4.84
C ALA A 51 2.51 11.45 5.83
N ILE A 52 3.58 10.68 5.50
CA ILE A 52 4.12 9.62 6.36
C ILE A 52 4.65 10.17 7.69
N ASN A 53 5.24 11.35 7.70
CA ASN A 53 5.73 11.97 8.93
C ASN A 53 4.61 12.26 9.94
N ILE A 54 3.38 12.52 9.45
CA ILE A 54 2.20 12.69 10.30
C ILE A 54 1.62 11.34 10.73
N THR A 55 1.48 10.39 9.79
CA THR A 55 0.66 9.19 9.96
C THR A 55 1.44 7.96 10.37
N THR A 56 2.76 7.91 10.13
CA THR A 56 3.53 6.67 9.99
C THR A 56 2.97 5.76 8.88
N THR A 57 3.51 4.54 8.74
CA THR A 57 3.09 3.56 7.73
C THR A 57 2.13 2.53 8.32
N THR A 58 1.56 1.66 7.49
CA THR A 58 0.58 0.64 7.87
C THR A 58 1.05 -0.79 7.55
N ALA A 59 0.14 -1.71 7.34
CA ALA A 59 0.44 -3.13 7.16
C ALA A 59 1.32 -3.46 5.94
N PRO A 60 1.17 -2.87 4.73
CA PRO A 60 2.08 -3.13 3.62
C PRO A 60 3.54 -2.90 3.96
N HIS A 61 3.86 -1.79 4.64
CA HIS A 61 5.22 -1.54 5.11
C HIS A 61 5.66 -2.53 6.19
N ALA A 62 4.77 -2.90 7.13
CA ALA A 62 5.10 -3.89 8.15
C ALA A 62 5.51 -5.24 7.53
N ILE A 63 4.83 -5.65 6.46
CA ILE A 63 5.09 -6.90 5.75
C ILE A 63 6.33 -6.78 4.85
N SER A 64 6.65 -5.61 4.33
CA SER A 64 7.80 -5.41 3.46
C SER A 64 9.15 -5.68 4.13
N TYR A 65 9.28 -5.46 5.45
CA TYR A 65 10.55 -5.68 6.16
C TYR A 65 11.04 -7.13 6.09
N PRO A 66 10.26 -8.16 6.47
CA PRO A 66 10.69 -9.53 6.30
C PRO A 66 10.91 -9.90 4.82
N ILE A 67 10.11 -9.38 3.89
CA ILE A 67 10.35 -9.60 2.45
C ILE A 67 11.72 -9.07 2.04
N THR A 68 12.05 -7.84 2.40
CA THR A 68 13.38 -7.27 2.12
C THR A 68 14.49 -8.05 2.80
N THR A 69 14.32 -8.43 4.06
CA THR A 69 15.35 -9.12 4.85
C THR A 69 15.64 -10.54 4.34
N PHE A 70 14.61 -11.31 4.02
CA PHE A 70 14.78 -12.74 3.70
C PHE A 70 14.88 -13.02 2.21
N PHE A 71 14.33 -12.15 1.36
CA PHE A 71 14.26 -12.36 -0.10
C PHE A 71 15.03 -11.30 -0.89
N GLY A 72 15.65 -10.34 -0.21
CA GLY A 72 16.54 -9.36 -0.86
C GLY A 72 15.85 -8.34 -1.76
N LEU A 73 14.50 -8.25 -1.74
CA LEU A 73 13.79 -7.27 -2.52
C LEU A 73 14.08 -5.84 -2.04
N GLN A 74 14.17 -4.92 -2.98
CA GLN A 74 14.21 -3.50 -2.66
C GLN A 74 12.95 -3.10 -1.88
N HIS A 75 13.11 -2.30 -0.84
CA HIS A 75 12.03 -1.95 0.10
C HIS A 75 10.75 -1.43 -0.59
N GLY A 76 10.88 -0.48 -1.51
CA GLY A 76 9.72 0.06 -2.24
C GLY A 76 8.99 -0.99 -3.06
N HIS A 77 9.72 -1.94 -3.67
CA HIS A 77 9.13 -3.06 -4.39
C HIS A 77 8.40 -4.02 -3.43
N ALA A 78 9.01 -4.35 -2.30
CA ALA A 78 8.40 -5.21 -1.29
C ALA A 78 7.08 -4.61 -0.73
N VAL A 79 7.02 -3.29 -0.52
CA VAL A 79 5.77 -2.59 -0.16
C VAL A 79 4.75 -2.70 -1.30
N ALA A 80 5.17 -2.44 -2.53
CA ALA A 80 4.29 -2.41 -3.70
C ALA A 80 3.58 -3.75 -3.96
N LEU A 81 4.27 -4.87 -3.70
CA LEU A 81 3.72 -6.23 -3.89
C LEU A 81 2.45 -6.49 -3.07
N THR A 82 2.41 -6.02 -1.82
CA THR A 82 1.30 -6.30 -0.92
C THR A 82 0.25 -5.19 -0.90
N LEU A 83 0.62 -3.96 -1.29
CA LEU A 83 -0.26 -2.79 -1.22
C LEU A 83 -1.59 -3.00 -1.94
N GLY A 84 -1.58 -3.62 -3.11
CA GLY A 84 -2.79 -3.89 -3.90
C GLY A 84 -3.84 -4.71 -3.12
N SER A 85 -3.42 -5.71 -2.36
CA SER A 85 -4.31 -6.53 -1.55
C SER A 85 -4.96 -5.75 -0.39
N PHE A 86 -4.30 -4.70 0.08
CA PHE A 86 -4.84 -3.87 1.16
C PHE A 86 -5.97 -2.92 0.73
N PHE A 87 -6.16 -2.66 -0.54
CA PHE A 87 -7.41 -2.01 -1.00
C PHE A 87 -8.61 -2.92 -0.68
N GLU A 88 -8.51 -4.22 -0.94
CA GLU A 88 -9.57 -5.19 -0.68
C GLU A 88 -9.72 -5.47 0.83
N ILE A 89 -8.63 -5.70 1.56
CA ILE A 89 -8.64 -5.97 3.00
C ILE A 89 -9.27 -4.80 3.78
N ASN A 90 -8.94 -3.56 3.41
CA ASN A 90 -9.42 -2.36 4.09
C ASN A 90 -10.83 -1.90 3.62
N TYR A 91 -11.47 -2.61 2.68
CA TYR A 91 -12.83 -2.31 2.22
C TYR A 91 -13.82 -3.46 2.44
N TYR A 92 -13.42 -4.73 2.18
CA TYR A 92 -14.26 -5.92 2.33
C TYR A 92 -14.10 -6.58 3.71
N PHE A 93 -14.08 -5.79 4.75
CA PHE A 93 -13.92 -6.24 6.13
C PHE A 93 -15.24 -6.64 6.78
N GLN A 94 -15.16 -7.38 7.89
CA GLN A 94 -16.27 -7.51 8.84
C GLN A 94 -16.17 -6.36 9.84
N ASP A 95 -17.29 -5.74 10.19
CA ASP A 95 -17.34 -4.54 11.05
C ASP A 95 -16.56 -4.69 12.37
N LYS A 96 -16.62 -5.89 12.98
CA LYS A 96 -15.87 -6.23 14.20
C LYS A 96 -14.34 -6.20 14.05
N ASN A 97 -13.83 -6.19 12.81
CA ASN A 97 -12.39 -6.17 12.53
C ASN A 97 -11.87 -4.75 12.33
N VAL A 98 -12.73 -3.74 12.29
CA VAL A 98 -12.30 -2.34 12.20
C VAL A 98 -11.73 -1.92 13.55
N ILE A 99 -10.47 -1.51 13.55
CA ILE A 99 -9.77 -1.03 14.76
C ILE A 99 -9.55 0.48 14.75
N ASP A 100 -9.90 1.14 13.66
CA ASP A 100 -9.90 2.60 13.59
C ASP A 100 -11.00 3.17 14.51
N PRO A 101 -10.65 3.99 15.50
CA PRO A 101 -11.62 4.55 16.45
C PRO A 101 -12.65 5.48 15.79
N ARG A 102 -12.41 5.93 14.57
CA ARG A 102 -13.36 6.74 13.79
C ARG A 102 -14.51 5.90 13.21
N GLY A 103 -14.35 4.58 13.23
CA GLY A 103 -15.40 3.60 12.93
C GLY A 103 -15.57 3.23 11.46
N VAL A 104 -16.48 2.29 11.24
CA VAL A 104 -16.74 1.66 9.93
C VAL A 104 -17.08 2.65 8.84
N ASN A 105 -17.99 3.60 9.10
CA ASN A 105 -18.45 4.56 8.10
C ASN A 105 -17.32 5.51 7.65
N TYR A 106 -16.46 5.91 8.58
CA TYR A 106 -15.29 6.71 8.25
C TYR A 106 -14.33 5.94 7.34
N LEU A 107 -14.07 4.67 7.65
CA LEU A 107 -13.17 3.85 6.85
C LEU A 107 -13.73 3.61 5.44
N LYS A 108 -15.01 3.23 5.32
CA LYS A 108 -15.66 3.07 4.01
C LYS A 108 -15.52 4.32 3.16
N LYS A 109 -15.90 5.48 3.70
CA LYS A 109 -15.76 6.76 3.00
C LYS A 109 -14.31 7.05 2.60
N THR A 110 -13.35 6.77 3.48
CA THR A 110 -11.92 6.96 3.20
C THR A 110 -11.45 6.09 2.03
N MET A 111 -11.92 4.85 1.94
CA MET A 111 -11.58 3.96 0.83
C MET A 111 -12.24 4.39 -0.48
N GLU A 112 -13.49 4.86 -0.43
CA GLU A 112 -14.20 5.41 -1.59
C GLU A 112 -13.54 6.69 -2.11
N GLU A 113 -13.04 7.56 -1.24
CA GLU A 113 -12.20 8.71 -1.63
C GLU A 113 -10.95 8.26 -2.41
N LEU A 114 -10.31 7.16 -1.99
CA LEU A 114 -9.18 6.58 -2.73
C LEU A 114 -9.60 6.01 -4.09
N PHE A 115 -10.77 5.36 -4.19
CA PHE A 115 -11.26 4.88 -5.48
C PHE A 115 -11.40 6.01 -6.48
N VAL A 116 -11.95 7.16 -6.04
CA VAL A 116 -12.05 8.37 -6.87
C VAL A 116 -10.67 8.85 -7.31
N LEU A 117 -9.68 8.90 -6.41
CA LEU A 117 -8.30 9.29 -6.75
C LEU A 117 -7.65 8.37 -7.78
N PHE A 118 -7.95 7.07 -7.73
CA PHE A 118 -7.47 6.08 -8.70
C PHE A 118 -8.31 6.03 -10.00
N GLY A 119 -9.42 6.76 -10.06
CA GLY A 119 -10.34 6.77 -11.20
C GLY A 119 -11.08 5.45 -11.40
N VAL A 120 -11.47 4.79 -10.29
CA VAL A 120 -12.16 3.49 -10.26
C VAL A 120 -13.33 3.53 -9.28
N SER A 121 -14.14 2.47 -9.24
CA SER A 121 -15.36 2.40 -8.43
C SER A 121 -15.31 1.37 -7.30
N THR A 122 -14.35 0.43 -7.33
CA THR A 122 -14.28 -0.68 -6.37
C THR A 122 -12.85 -0.91 -5.85
N ALA A 123 -12.75 -1.59 -4.70
CA ALA A 123 -11.46 -1.99 -4.13
C ALA A 123 -10.68 -2.94 -5.05
N THR A 124 -11.39 -3.86 -5.69
CA THR A 124 -10.80 -4.79 -6.65
C THR A 124 -10.24 -4.06 -7.87
N GLU A 125 -10.97 -3.06 -8.40
CA GLU A 125 -10.46 -2.23 -9.48
C GLU A 125 -9.24 -1.41 -9.04
N CYS A 126 -9.19 -0.92 -7.79
CA CYS A 126 -7.98 -0.29 -7.23
C CYS A 126 -6.78 -1.23 -7.26
N LYS A 127 -6.95 -2.47 -6.80
CA LYS A 127 -5.91 -3.51 -6.85
C LYS A 127 -5.42 -3.75 -8.28
N LEU A 128 -6.34 -3.94 -9.22
CA LEU A 128 -6.01 -4.15 -10.64
C LEU A 128 -5.31 -2.93 -11.24
N ARG A 129 -5.76 -1.73 -10.92
CA ARG A 129 -5.12 -0.48 -11.34
C ARG A 129 -3.71 -0.38 -10.80
N TRP A 130 -3.49 -0.73 -9.51
CA TRP A 130 -2.17 -0.79 -8.90
C TRP A 130 -1.23 -1.77 -9.61
N GLN A 131 -1.69 -3.00 -9.85
CA GLN A 131 -0.93 -4.00 -10.61
C GLN A 131 -0.60 -3.53 -12.04
N SER A 132 -1.53 -2.84 -12.70
CA SER A 132 -1.31 -2.24 -14.02
C SER A 132 -0.21 -1.17 -13.99
N LEU A 133 -0.13 -0.37 -12.93
CA LEU A 133 0.97 0.60 -12.74
C LEU A 133 2.31 -0.11 -12.57
N MET A 134 2.38 -1.16 -11.76
CA MET A 134 3.59 -1.96 -11.60
C MET A 134 4.04 -2.57 -12.94
N LYS A 135 3.11 -3.18 -13.68
CA LYS A 135 3.38 -3.75 -15.00
C LYS A 135 3.88 -2.70 -15.99
N MET A 136 3.27 -1.51 -16.00
CA MET A 136 3.63 -0.40 -16.89
C MET A 136 5.09 0.04 -16.72
N ILE A 137 5.59 0.04 -15.48
CA ILE A 137 7.00 0.37 -15.16
C ILE A 137 7.92 -0.87 -15.15
N LYS A 138 7.46 -2.00 -15.67
CA LYS A 138 8.19 -3.28 -15.71
C LYS A 138 8.63 -3.78 -14.32
N MET A 139 7.92 -3.38 -13.27
CA MET A 139 8.11 -3.90 -11.93
C MET A 139 7.31 -5.20 -11.78
N ASN A 140 7.96 -6.25 -11.33
CA ASN A 140 7.31 -7.53 -11.13
C ASN A 140 6.30 -7.45 -9.98
N TYR A 141 5.08 -7.89 -10.21
CA TYR A 141 3.99 -7.90 -9.22
C TYR A 141 3.52 -9.32 -8.85
N GLU A 142 4.11 -10.35 -9.50
CA GLU A 142 3.79 -11.74 -9.21
C GLU A 142 4.70 -12.27 -8.11
N ILE A 143 4.12 -12.60 -6.97
CA ILE A 143 4.83 -13.00 -5.76
C ILE A 143 5.71 -14.23 -6.00
N LYS A 144 5.19 -15.23 -6.72
CA LYS A 144 5.94 -16.47 -7.00
C LYS A 144 7.21 -16.25 -7.84
N SER A 145 7.21 -15.24 -8.68
CA SER A 145 8.34 -14.93 -9.57
C SER A 145 9.50 -14.21 -8.87
N ILE A 146 9.33 -13.83 -7.61
CA ILE A 146 10.36 -13.14 -6.79
C ILE A 146 10.97 -14.04 -5.71
N GLY A 147 10.74 -15.37 -5.79
CA GLY A 147 11.34 -16.35 -4.89
C GLY A 147 10.54 -16.68 -3.61
N ILE A 148 9.32 -16.16 -3.47
CA ILE A 148 8.39 -16.55 -2.39
C ILE A 148 7.46 -17.61 -2.96
N VAL A 149 7.83 -18.89 -2.83
CA VAL A 149 7.15 -19.99 -3.53
C VAL A 149 6.67 -21.11 -2.62
N THR A 150 7.19 -21.22 -1.41
CA THR A 150 6.87 -22.30 -0.47
C THR A 150 6.10 -21.79 0.74
N GLU A 151 5.33 -22.68 1.39
CA GLU A 151 4.68 -22.37 2.68
C GLU A 151 5.69 -21.90 3.73
N ASN A 152 6.90 -22.43 3.72
CA ASN A 152 7.96 -22.03 4.64
C ASN A 152 8.45 -20.59 4.36
N ASP A 153 8.46 -20.15 3.11
CA ASP A 153 8.79 -18.77 2.75
C ASP A 153 7.71 -17.81 3.27
N VAL A 154 6.45 -18.17 3.09
CA VAL A 154 5.31 -17.41 3.62
C VAL A 154 5.35 -17.39 5.15
N ALA A 155 5.62 -18.51 5.82
CA ALA A 155 5.75 -18.58 7.27
C ALA A 155 6.86 -17.66 7.80
N LYS A 156 8.02 -17.61 7.15
CA LYS A 156 9.11 -16.68 7.50
C LYS A 156 8.65 -15.23 7.45
N ILE A 157 7.86 -14.85 6.45
CA ILE A 157 7.32 -13.49 6.37
C ILE A 157 6.35 -13.26 7.53
N VAL A 158 5.32 -14.11 7.65
CA VAL A 158 4.23 -13.97 8.61
C VAL A 158 4.72 -13.90 10.06
N ASP A 159 5.71 -14.73 10.41
CA ASP A 159 6.23 -14.81 11.78
C ASP A 159 7.15 -13.62 12.15
N ASN A 160 7.70 -12.94 11.17
CA ASN A 160 8.60 -11.81 11.38
C ASN A 160 7.98 -10.43 11.14
N VAL A 161 6.66 -10.36 10.90
CA VAL A 161 5.96 -9.06 10.80
C VAL A 161 5.86 -8.40 12.16
N ASN A 162 6.27 -7.13 12.25
CA ASN A 162 6.16 -6.34 13.48
C ASN A 162 4.69 -6.00 13.77
N LYS A 163 4.15 -6.58 14.85
CA LYS A 163 2.75 -6.44 15.25
C LYS A 163 2.35 -5.00 15.63
N GLU A 164 3.26 -4.21 16.18
CA GLU A 164 2.97 -2.82 16.55
C GLU A 164 2.72 -1.96 15.33
N ARG A 165 3.48 -2.20 14.25
CA ARG A 165 3.29 -1.49 12.98
C ARG A 165 1.96 -1.83 12.32
N LEU A 166 1.42 -3.03 12.55
CA LEU A 166 0.09 -3.43 12.06
C LEU A 166 -1.05 -2.61 12.71
N ARG A 167 -0.86 -2.08 13.92
CA ARG A 167 -1.91 -1.33 14.65
C ARG A 167 -2.31 -0.02 14.00
N ASN A 168 -1.51 0.50 13.09
CA ASN A 168 -1.86 1.70 12.33
C ASN A 168 -2.66 1.39 11.05
N ASN A 169 -2.84 0.11 10.70
CA ASN A 169 -3.78 -0.29 9.66
C ASN A 169 -5.21 -0.19 10.21
N PRO A 170 -6.19 0.34 9.45
CA PRO A 170 -7.54 0.59 9.99
C PRO A 170 -8.35 -0.68 10.27
N VAL A 171 -7.97 -1.80 9.65
CA VAL A 171 -8.55 -3.14 9.86
C VAL A 171 -7.53 -4.02 10.55
N TYR A 172 -7.97 -4.82 11.52
CA TYR A 172 -7.13 -5.83 12.16
C TYR A 172 -6.61 -6.84 11.14
N VAL A 173 -5.30 -7.03 11.12
CA VAL A 173 -4.62 -7.93 10.17
C VAL A 173 -4.08 -9.13 10.92
N SER A 174 -4.68 -10.30 10.72
CA SER A 174 -4.24 -11.56 11.30
C SER A 174 -3.11 -12.20 10.50
N LYS A 175 -2.35 -13.11 11.11
CA LYS A 175 -1.34 -13.94 10.41
C LYS A 175 -1.95 -14.69 9.22
N ARG A 176 -3.16 -15.23 9.34
CA ARG A 176 -3.86 -15.92 8.25
C ARG A 176 -4.14 -14.97 7.07
N MET A 177 -4.55 -13.73 7.35
CA MET A 177 -4.78 -12.73 6.29
C MET A 177 -3.48 -12.36 5.58
N ILE A 178 -2.37 -12.25 6.32
CA ILE A 178 -1.05 -11.99 5.72
C ILE A 178 -0.66 -13.17 4.82
N GLY A 179 -0.80 -14.41 5.29
CA GLY A 179 -0.51 -15.61 4.49
C GLY A 179 -1.31 -15.64 3.19
N ALA A 180 -2.61 -15.37 3.24
CA ALA A 180 -3.50 -15.35 2.07
C ALA A 180 -3.17 -14.29 1.01
N ILE A 181 -2.29 -13.33 1.30
CA ILE A 181 -1.78 -12.39 0.28
C ILE A 181 -0.82 -13.10 -0.69
N PHE A 182 -0.21 -14.20 -0.23
CA PHE A 182 0.83 -14.94 -0.97
C PHE A 182 0.32 -16.21 -1.68
N ASP A 183 -0.95 -16.58 -1.49
CA ASP A 183 -1.62 -17.68 -2.19
C ASP A 183 -1.93 -17.32 -3.66
#